data_12f0657eb18024cacaa6dfb9d57b807e
#
_entry.id   12f0657eb18024cacaa6dfb9d57b807e
#
_cell.length_a   1.000
_cell.length_b   1.000
_cell.length_c   1.000
_cell.angle_alpha   90.00
_cell.angle_beta   90.00
_cell.angle_gamma   90.00
#
_symmetry.space_group_name_H-M   'P 1'
#
loop_
_entity.id
_entity.type
_entity.pdbx_description
1 polymer ?
#
loop_
_entity_poly.entity_id
_entity_poly.type
_entity_poly.pdbx_seq_one_letter_code
_entity_poly.pdbx_strand_id
1 'polypeptide(L)'
;MLIDPSSKYRPFPPVTLPDRQWPARTLRQAPRWCSSDLRDGNQALAEPMDNARKREFYHLLLQCGFKEIEVAFPSASQTDFDFVRTLIAEQLIPHDVTIQVLTQSRDDLIDRTFEALLGAPRAIVHLYNATAPMFRDIVFRQDKAATVALAVNGARRIRRHCEAQPDTAWCFEYSPETFCFTELEFALEICEAVAEVWQPGPQRPMIINLPATVEVSTPNVYADQIEWFCRHFSRRADVAISVHPHNDRGTGVACAELALLAGADRVEGCLFGNGERTGNVDLVTLALNLYTQGVAPGLDFSRLKQVVEVVEQCNQLPVHPRHPYAGELVFTAFSGSHQDAIKKGFAAQRQRQDGWWQVPYLSLDPADVGCSYEAVIRVNSQSGKSGAAWLLEQNHGLALPRGLQIDFGQVVQRATDGSGKEMSGAQLWRLFRDTYGLVEQPCLQLLSYQTESHGVEAYSFNARVACEGEPLRLQGAGNGLLSSAVDALRRRFDLPLAIEDYHERYPDAAAGWHHPTAEPGRDLHYAAQAVNQLRAVMVVIRLAVAVAIIPGQRPDGLIDRQNVMKQQHR
;
A
#
# COMPACT_ATOMS: atom_id res chain seq x y z
N MET A 1 23.28 2.55 -27.45
CA MET A 1 22.19 1.72 -28.03
C MET A 1 22.40 1.60 -29.52
N LEU A 2 22.01 0.47 -30.14
CA LEU A 2 22.05 0.31 -31.60
C LEU A 2 21.01 1.25 -32.23
N ILE A 3 21.36 1.87 -33.37
CA ILE A 3 20.41 2.68 -34.17
C ILE A 3 19.36 1.75 -34.79
N ASP A 4 19.81 0.59 -35.29
CA ASP A 4 18.92 -0.48 -35.77
C ASP A 4 19.01 -1.71 -34.86
N PRO A 5 18.10 -1.85 -33.87
CA PRO A 5 18.08 -3.00 -32.97
C PRO A 5 17.68 -4.30 -33.66
N SER A 6 17.01 -4.26 -34.83
CA SER A 6 16.57 -5.47 -35.57
C SER A 6 17.75 -6.30 -36.09
N SER A 7 18.93 -5.68 -36.20
CA SER A 7 20.19 -6.38 -36.52
C SER A 7 20.62 -7.37 -35.44
N LYS A 8 20.13 -7.24 -34.20
CA LYS A 8 20.49 -8.07 -33.05
C LYS A 8 19.31 -8.75 -32.36
N TYR A 9 18.15 -8.10 -32.33
CA TYR A 9 16.97 -8.58 -31.62
C TYR A 9 15.82 -8.82 -32.59
N ARG A 10 15.05 -9.88 -32.35
CA ARG A 10 13.90 -10.23 -33.17
C ARG A 10 12.64 -10.24 -32.32
N PRO A 11 11.45 -9.90 -32.89
CA PRO A 11 10.17 -10.12 -32.23
C PRO A 11 10.02 -11.58 -31.82
N PHE A 12 9.46 -11.83 -30.65
CA PHE A 12 9.08 -13.17 -30.27
C PHE A 12 7.93 -13.64 -31.20
N PRO A 13 7.99 -14.85 -31.77
CA PRO A 13 6.98 -15.32 -32.69
C PRO A 13 5.61 -15.46 -31.99
N PRO A 14 4.52 -15.03 -32.62
CA PRO A 14 3.18 -15.24 -32.08
C PRO A 14 2.81 -16.72 -32.08
N VAL A 15 1.97 -17.13 -31.13
CA VAL A 15 1.36 -18.46 -31.10
C VAL A 15 0.19 -18.50 -32.07
N THR A 16 0.12 -19.53 -32.90
CA THR A 16 -1.02 -19.74 -33.81
C THR A 16 -2.22 -20.27 -33.03
N LEU A 17 -3.09 -19.36 -32.61
CA LEU A 17 -4.30 -19.64 -31.83
C LEU A 17 -5.45 -18.75 -32.34
N PRO A 18 -6.05 -19.03 -33.51
CA PRO A 18 -7.02 -18.14 -34.17
C PRO A 18 -8.33 -17.98 -33.37
N ASP A 19 -8.70 -18.99 -32.58
CA ASP A 19 -9.91 -19.10 -31.79
C ASP A 19 -9.64 -18.91 -30.27
N ARG A 20 -8.63 -18.12 -29.91
CA ARG A 20 -8.28 -17.87 -28.50
C ARG A 20 -9.47 -17.38 -27.69
N GLN A 21 -9.63 -17.88 -26.48
CA GLN A 21 -10.78 -17.62 -25.61
C GLN A 21 -10.44 -16.73 -24.44
N TRP A 22 -9.17 -16.72 -23.99
CA TRP A 22 -8.77 -16.01 -22.78
C TRP A 22 -9.16 -14.52 -22.77
N PRO A 23 -9.13 -13.74 -23.87
CA PRO A 23 -9.45 -12.32 -23.82
C PRO A 23 -10.91 -12.01 -23.44
N ALA A 24 -11.82 -12.98 -23.64
CA ALA A 24 -13.24 -12.85 -23.33
C ALA A 24 -13.60 -13.39 -21.93
N ARG A 25 -12.63 -13.98 -21.21
CA ARG A 25 -12.85 -14.54 -19.88
C ARG A 25 -12.75 -13.48 -18.79
N THR A 26 -13.36 -13.76 -17.65
CA THR A 26 -13.28 -12.95 -16.43
C THR A 26 -12.91 -13.86 -15.27
N LEU A 27 -11.95 -13.45 -14.47
CA LEU A 27 -11.61 -14.15 -13.22
C LEU A 27 -12.74 -13.98 -12.21
N ARG A 28 -13.18 -15.09 -11.62
CA ARG A 28 -14.26 -15.12 -10.63
C ARG A 28 -13.84 -15.71 -9.29
N GLN A 29 -12.66 -16.31 -9.25
CA GLN A 29 -12.05 -16.90 -8.06
C GLN A 29 -10.53 -16.70 -8.10
N ALA A 30 -9.92 -16.66 -6.92
CA ALA A 30 -8.48 -16.59 -6.80
C ALA A 30 -7.82 -17.89 -7.27
N PRO A 31 -6.57 -17.81 -7.79
CA PRO A 31 -5.76 -18.99 -8.02
C PRO A 31 -5.32 -19.64 -6.70
N ARG A 32 -4.76 -20.84 -6.79
CA ARG A 32 -3.89 -21.35 -5.73
C ARG A 32 -2.61 -20.50 -5.69
N TRP A 33 -2.20 -20.11 -4.52
CA TRP A 33 -1.01 -19.27 -4.32
C TRP A 33 0.15 -20.09 -3.78
N CYS A 34 1.33 -19.96 -4.40
CA CYS A 34 2.57 -20.45 -3.84
C CYS A 34 3.56 -19.30 -3.68
N SER A 35 4.03 -19.08 -2.45
CA SER A 35 5.15 -18.17 -2.22
C SER A 35 6.46 -18.88 -2.49
N SER A 36 7.31 -18.29 -3.33
CA SER A 36 8.70 -18.72 -3.58
C SER A 36 9.72 -17.81 -2.86
N ASP A 37 9.28 -16.95 -1.94
CA ASP A 37 10.15 -16.00 -1.25
C ASP A 37 11.35 -16.65 -0.57
N LEU A 38 11.14 -17.80 0.10
CA LEU A 38 12.17 -18.50 0.87
C LEU A 38 13.11 -19.36 0.02
N ARG A 39 12.81 -19.53 -1.27
CA ARG A 39 13.69 -20.25 -2.21
C ARG A 39 14.20 -19.30 -3.30
N ASP A 40 13.38 -18.93 -4.30
CA ASP A 40 13.78 -18.11 -5.43
C ASP A 40 14.08 -16.66 -5.02
N GLY A 41 13.22 -16.09 -4.17
CA GLY A 41 13.45 -14.80 -3.57
C GLY A 41 14.73 -14.75 -2.75
N ASN A 42 14.96 -15.77 -1.92
CA ASN A 42 16.14 -15.85 -1.04
C ASN A 42 17.45 -16.06 -1.81
N GLN A 43 17.45 -16.89 -2.87
CA GLN A 43 18.68 -17.16 -3.64
C GLN A 43 19.19 -15.93 -4.39
N ALA A 44 18.34 -14.96 -4.65
CA ALA A 44 18.66 -13.71 -5.35
C ALA A 44 19.21 -12.60 -4.44
N LEU A 45 19.21 -12.81 -3.12
CA LEU A 45 19.71 -11.84 -2.16
C LEU A 45 21.23 -11.83 -2.12
N ALA A 46 21.83 -10.63 -2.01
CA ALA A 46 23.28 -10.51 -1.79
C ALA A 46 23.72 -11.18 -0.47
N GLU A 47 22.87 -11.13 0.53
CA GLU A 47 23.02 -11.83 1.80
C GLU A 47 21.80 -12.74 2.03
N PRO A 48 21.83 -14.01 1.58
CA PRO A 48 20.74 -14.95 1.79
C PRO A 48 20.34 -15.05 3.26
N MET A 49 19.05 -15.27 3.51
CA MET A 49 18.52 -15.36 4.85
C MET A 49 19.11 -16.56 5.59
N ASP A 50 19.52 -16.34 6.84
CA ASP A 50 19.75 -17.40 7.80
C ASP A 50 18.44 -18.05 8.27
N ASN A 51 18.52 -19.13 9.04
CA ASN A 51 17.34 -19.85 9.51
C ASN A 51 16.42 -19.01 10.40
N ALA A 52 16.94 -18.01 11.11
CA ALA A 52 16.11 -17.15 11.96
C ALA A 52 15.25 -16.22 11.10
N ARG A 53 15.84 -15.54 10.09
CA ARG A 53 15.10 -14.69 9.13
C ARG A 53 14.14 -15.50 8.26
N LYS A 54 14.55 -16.72 7.80
CA LYS A 54 13.65 -17.64 7.09
C LYS A 54 12.44 -18.01 7.95
N ARG A 55 12.63 -18.27 9.23
CA ARG A 55 11.54 -18.60 10.16
C ARG A 55 10.59 -17.42 10.37
N GLU A 56 11.11 -16.21 10.52
CA GLU A 56 10.31 -14.99 10.63
C GLU A 56 9.47 -14.77 9.37
N PHE A 57 10.09 -14.87 8.20
CA PHE A 57 9.40 -14.75 6.91
C PHE A 57 8.36 -15.86 6.72
N TYR A 58 8.66 -17.10 7.09
CA TYR A 58 7.71 -18.20 7.04
C TYR A 58 6.45 -17.92 7.88
N HIS A 59 6.63 -17.41 9.10
CA HIS A 59 5.49 -17.00 9.93
C HIS A 59 4.68 -15.87 9.31
N LEU A 60 5.32 -14.89 8.67
CA LEU A 60 4.61 -13.86 7.92
C LEU A 60 3.75 -14.46 6.80
N LEU A 61 4.30 -15.39 6.02
CA LEU A 61 3.56 -16.06 4.94
C LEU A 61 2.34 -16.82 5.46
N LEU A 62 2.47 -17.49 6.61
CA LEU A 62 1.34 -18.14 7.28
C LEU A 62 0.28 -17.13 7.72
N GLN A 63 0.67 -15.98 8.26
CA GLN A 63 -0.22 -14.89 8.66
C GLN A 63 -0.93 -14.27 7.46
N CYS A 64 -0.25 -14.13 6.32
CA CYS A 64 -0.87 -13.70 5.07
C CYS A 64 -1.83 -14.73 4.47
N GLY A 65 -1.84 -15.97 4.97
CA GLY A 65 -2.79 -17.01 4.54
C GLY A 65 -2.28 -17.96 3.46
N PHE A 66 -0.99 -17.95 3.12
CA PHE A 66 -0.43 -18.88 2.14
C PHE A 66 -0.59 -20.34 2.61
N LYS A 67 -1.00 -21.20 1.67
CA LYS A 67 -1.21 -22.65 1.89
C LYS A 67 -0.16 -23.51 1.20
N GLU A 68 0.56 -22.95 0.25
CA GLU A 68 1.71 -23.57 -0.40
C GLU A 68 2.89 -22.59 -0.33
N ILE A 69 4.02 -23.07 0.19
CA ILE A 69 5.21 -22.25 0.42
C ILE A 69 6.44 -23.04 -0.02
N GLU A 70 7.16 -22.54 -1.03
CA GLU A 70 8.43 -23.09 -1.45
C GLU A 70 9.53 -22.60 -0.51
N VAL A 71 9.91 -23.49 0.41
CA VAL A 71 10.73 -23.11 1.58
C VAL A 71 12.23 -23.21 1.33
N ALA A 72 12.66 -24.04 0.36
CA ALA A 72 14.07 -24.34 0.22
C ALA A 72 14.43 -25.08 -1.09
N PHE A 73 15.76 -25.09 -1.36
CA PHE A 73 16.42 -26.04 -2.25
C PHE A 73 17.38 -26.90 -1.42
N PRO A 74 16.91 -27.96 -0.74
CA PRO A 74 17.66 -28.65 0.31
C PRO A 74 18.98 -29.27 -0.14
N SER A 75 19.08 -29.64 -1.42
CA SER A 75 20.30 -30.21 -1.99
C SER A 75 21.33 -29.16 -2.41
N ALA A 76 20.95 -27.86 -2.48
CA ALA A 76 21.85 -26.78 -2.88
C ALA A 76 22.67 -26.23 -1.70
N SER A 77 22.11 -26.20 -0.49
CA SER A 77 22.84 -25.68 0.68
C SER A 77 22.44 -26.38 1.99
N GLN A 78 23.39 -26.41 2.95
CA GLN A 78 23.12 -26.98 4.27
C GLN A 78 22.11 -26.13 5.05
N THR A 79 22.13 -24.81 4.90
CA THR A 79 21.14 -23.90 5.52
C THR A 79 19.72 -24.25 5.09
N ASP A 80 19.51 -24.50 3.79
CA ASP A 80 18.21 -24.89 3.26
C ASP A 80 17.77 -26.27 3.75
N PHE A 81 18.70 -27.22 3.80
CA PHE A 81 18.45 -28.54 4.37
C PHE A 81 18.02 -28.44 5.82
N ASP A 82 18.79 -27.73 6.65
CA ASP A 82 18.54 -27.57 8.08
C ASP A 82 17.23 -26.83 8.35
N PHE A 83 16.86 -25.87 7.49
CA PHE A 83 15.57 -25.17 7.60
C PHE A 83 14.39 -26.12 7.41
N VAL A 84 14.42 -26.96 6.38
CA VAL A 84 13.37 -27.99 6.16
C VAL A 84 13.29 -28.93 7.36
N ARG A 85 14.44 -29.39 7.87
CA ARG A 85 14.48 -30.25 9.07
C ARG A 85 13.90 -29.58 10.29
N THR A 86 14.20 -28.28 10.49
CA THR A 86 13.65 -27.48 11.60
C THR A 86 12.12 -27.37 11.51
N LEU A 87 11.57 -27.07 10.33
CA LEU A 87 10.12 -26.99 10.14
C LEU A 87 9.40 -28.31 10.51
N ILE A 88 10.02 -29.45 10.16
CA ILE A 88 9.46 -30.78 10.44
C ILE A 88 9.65 -31.16 11.92
N ALA A 89 10.87 -31.06 12.45
CA ALA A 89 11.22 -31.50 13.80
C ALA A 89 10.48 -30.69 14.89
N GLU A 90 10.32 -29.38 14.68
CA GLU A 90 9.60 -28.50 15.60
C GLU A 90 8.08 -28.42 15.31
N GLN A 91 7.58 -29.21 14.34
CA GLN A 91 6.15 -29.27 13.97
C GLN A 91 5.56 -27.89 13.59
N LEU A 92 6.34 -27.09 12.87
CA LEU A 92 5.95 -25.72 12.49
C LEU A 92 5.03 -25.66 11.25
N ILE A 93 4.77 -26.79 10.60
CA ILE A 93 3.93 -26.87 9.40
C ILE A 93 2.47 -27.07 9.82
N PRO A 94 1.58 -26.06 9.63
CA PRO A 94 0.16 -26.22 9.94
C PRO A 94 -0.47 -27.33 9.11
N HIS A 95 -1.56 -27.93 9.64
CA HIS A 95 -2.24 -29.07 9.01
C HIS A 95 -2.79 -28.78 7.60
N ASP A 96 -3.05 -27.52 7.28
CA ASP A 96 -3.62 -27.05 6.02
C ASP A 96 -2.57 -26.39 5.11
N VAL A 97 -1.28 -26.44 5.49
CA VAL A 97 -0.16 -25.89 4.72
C VAL A 97 0.70 -27.01 4.16
N THR A 98 1.13 -26.86 2.93
CA THR A 98 2.04 -27.77 2.25
C THR A 98 3.36 -27.05 1.94
N ILE A 99 4.47 -27.56 2.44
CA ILE A 99 5.78 -27.05 2.05
C ILE A 99 6.18 -27.60 0.67
N GLN A 100 6.84 -26.76 -0.11
CA GLN A 100 7.41 -27.12 -1.41
C GLN A 100 8.94 -27.06 -1.33
N VAL A 101 9.62 -27.98 -1.98
CA VAL A 101 11.07 -27.97 -2.09
C VAL A 101 11.49 -28.27 -3.53
N LEU A 102 12.52 -27.53 -3.98
CA LEU A 102 13.05 -27.66 -5.34
C LEU A 102 14.12 -28.76 -5.42
N THR A 103 14.19 -29.47 -6.53
CA THR A 103 15.30 -30.38 -6.87
C THR A 103 15.54 -30.44 -8.38
N GLN A 104 16.80 -30.50 -8.78
CA GLN A 104 17.18 -30.81 -10.15
C GLN A 104 16.96 -32.29 -10.47
N SER A 105 16.81 -32.64 -11.76
CA SER A 105 16.71 -34.01 -12.22
C SER A 105 18.07 -34.73 -12.22
N ARG A 106 18.60 -34.93 -11.00
CA ARG A 106 19.83 -35.66 -10.69
C ARG A 106 19.61 -36.55 -9.50
N ASP A 107 20.06 -37.77 -9.55
CA ASP A 107 19.80 -38.81 -8.56
C ASP A 107 20.27 -38.43 -7.16
N ASP A 108 21.50 -37.92 -7.04
CA ASP A 108 22.11 -37.49 -5.77
C ASP A 108 21.35 -36.32 -5.11
N LEU A 109 20.87 -35.37 -5.91
CA LEU A 109 20.11 -34.22 -5.43
C LEU A 109 18.68 -34.59 -5.02
N ILE A 110 18.06 -35.48 -5.76
CA ILE A 110 16.72 -36.02 -5.42
C ILE A 110 16.80 -36.77 -4.08
N ASP A 111 17.79 -37.66 -3.90
CA ASP A 111 17.97 -38.41 -2.65
C ASP A 111 18.15 -37.46 -1.46
N ARG A 112 19.03 -36.46 -1.60
CA ARG A 112 19.28 -35.46 -0.55
C ARG A 112 18.02 -34.67 -0.20
N THR A 113 17.18 -34.38 -1.19
CA THR A 113 15.89 -33.70 -1.00
C THR A 113 14.94 -34.57 -0.16
N PHE A 114 14.85 -35.87 -0.41
CA PHE A 114 14.03 -36.77 0.38
C PHE A 114 14.56 -37.02 1.79
N GLU A 115 15.88 -36.99 1.99
CA GLU A 115 16.47 -36.97 3.34
C GLU A 115 15.99 -35.76 4.15
N ALA A 116 15.93 -34.57 3.52
CA ALA A 116 15.42 -33.37 4.17
C ALA A 116 13.93 -33.47 4.52
N LEU A 117 13.14 -34.11 3.69
CA LEU A 117 11.68 -34.24 3.85
C LEU A 117 11.24 -35.38 4.78
N LEU A 118 12.15 -36.23 5.28
CA LEU A 118 11.79 -37.36 6.11
C LEU A 118 10.93 -36.95 7.31
N GLY A 119 9.71 -37.53 7.40
CA GLY A 119 8.74 -37.23 8.47
C GLY A 119 7.89 -35.97 8.22
N ALA A 120 7.95 -35.37 7.03
CA ALA A 120 7.04 -34.29 6.66
C ALA A 120 5.59 -34.81 6.59
N PRO A 121 4.59 -34.11 7.15
CA PRO A 121 3.19 -34.53 7.06
C PRO A 121 2.65 -34.43 5.63
N ARG A 122 3.10 -33.44 4.88
CA ARG A 122 2.77 -33.20 3.47
C ARG A 122 3.86 -32.37 2.80
N ALA A 123 4.15 -32.66 1.53
CA ALA A 123 5.13 -31.93 0.77
C ALA A 123 4.87 -31.96 -0.75
N ILE A 124 5.25 -30.88 -1.42
CA ILE A 124 5.39 -30.81 -2.88
C ILE A 124 6.87 -30.99 -3.20
N VAL A 125 7.20 -31.97 -4.03
CA VAL A 125 8.54 -32.13 -4.57
C VAL A 125 8.57 -31.56 -5.98
N HIS A 126 9.27 -30.43 -6.14
CA HIS A 126 9.34 -29.67 -7.38
C HIS A 126 10.59 -30.07 -8.17
N LEU A 127 10.40 -30.86 -9.20
CA LEU A 127 11.44 -31.30 -10.13
C LEU A 127 11.55 -30.35 -11.31
N TYR A 128 12.76 -29.98 -11.71
CA TYR A 128 12.97 -29.18 -12.92
C TYR A 128 14.17 -29.65 -13.74
N ASN A 129 14.11 -29.39 -15.03
CA ASN A 129 15.24 -29.38 -15.96
C ASN A 129 14.95 -28.42 -17.12
N ALA A 130 16.00 -27.75 -17.63
CA ALA A 130 15.84 -26.79 -18.72
C ALA A 130 15.56 -27.51 -20.06
N THR A 131 14.62 -26.92 -20.84
CA THR A 131 14.08 -27.55 -22.06
C THR A 131 14.26 -26.72 -23.33
N ALA A 132 14.60 -25.41 -23.22
CA ALA A 132 14.76 -24.53 -24.37
C ALA A 132 15.92 -24.96 -25.30
N PRO A 133 15.83 -24.69 -26.63
CA PRO A 133 16.87 -25.04 -27.60
C PRO A 133 18.26 -24.58 -27.19
N MET A 134 18.40 -23.31 -26.73
CA MET A 134 19.69 -22.78 -26.36
C MET A 134 20.34 -23.55 -25.19
N PHE A 135 19.56 -24.07 -24.26
CA PHE A 135 20.08 -24.90 -23.16
C PHE A 135 20.48 -26.28 -23.65
N ARG A 136 19.63 -26.90 -24.49
CA ARG A 136 19.95 -28.20 -25.09
C ARG A 136 21.22 -28.16 -25.94
N ASP A 137 21.35 -27.14 -26.79
CA ASP A 137 22.43 -27.02 -27.78
C ASP A 137 23.75 -26.50 -27.17
N ILE A 138 23.68 -25.46 -26.32
CA ILE A 138 24.86 -24.74 -25.86
C ILE A 138 25.34 -25.24 -24.49
N VAL A 139 24.39 -25.40 -23.53
CA VAL A 139 24.72 -25.70 -22.14
C VAL A 139 24.91 -27.19 -21.92
N PHE A 140 23.91 -28.01 -22.30
CA PHE A 140 23.93 -29.44 -22.00
C PHE A 140 24.45 -30.29 -23.17
N ARG A 141 24.38 -29.79 -24.39
CA ARG A 141 24.75 -30.52 -25.63
C ARG A 141 23.99 -31.84 -25.72
N GLN A 142 22.69 -31.78 -25.49
CA GLN A 142 21.78 -32.93 -25.50
C GLN A 142 20.64 -32.69 -26.47
N ASP A 143 20.18 -33.77 -27.12
CA ASP A 143 19.00 -33.73 -27.94
C ASP A 143 17.69 -33.77 -27.13
N LYS A 144 16.56 -33.68 -27.83
CA LYS A 144 15.23 -33.73 -27.18
C LYS A 144 15.01 -35.04 -26.44
N ALA A 145 15.42 -36.18 -27.04
CA ALA A 145 15.22 -37.50 -26.43
C ALA A 145 15.99 -37.66 -25.11
N ALA A 146 17.25 -37.20 -25.07
CA ALA A 146 18.04 -37.18 -23.83
C ALA A 146 17.44 -36.25 -22.77
N THR A 147 16.89 -35.08 -23.18
CA THR A 147 16.22 -34.15 -22.28
C THR A 147 14.95 -34.75 -21.67
N VAL A 148 14.13 -35.45 -22.46
CA VAL A 148 12.96 -36.21 -21.99
C VAL A 148 13.38 -37.33 -21.04
N ALA A 149 14.42 -38.11 -21.41
CA ALA A 149 14.92 -39.19 -20.55
C ALA A 149 15.38 -38.70 -19.19
N LEU A 150 16.03 -37.52 -19.12
CA LEU A 150 16.43 -36.89 -17.87
C LEU A 150 15.22 -36.60 -16.97
N ALA A 151 14.17 -35.96 -17.50
CA ALA A 151 12.95 -35.66 -16.77
C ALA A 151 12.23 -36.92 -16.28
N VAL A 152 12.06 -37.88 -17.14
CA VAL A 152 11.40 -39.18 -16.89
C VAL A 152 12.15 -39.96 -15.79
N ASN A 153 13.48 -39.99 -15.81
CA ASN A 153 14.28 -40.69 -14.80
C ASN A 153 14.16 -40.02 -13.44
N GLY A 154 14.18 -38.66 -13.39
CA GLY A 154 13.93 -37.91 -12.16
C GLY A 154 12.53 -38.20 -11.59
N ALA A 155 11.50 -38.16 -12.44
CA ALA A 155 10.13 -38.48 -12.02
C ALA A 155 9.98 -39.91 -11.46
N ARG A 156 10.62 -40.90 -12.12
CA ARG A 156 10.65 -42.30 -11.64
C ARG A 156 11.32 -42.41 -10.28
N ARG A 157 12.42 -41.69 -10.07
CA ARG A 157 13.13 -41.69 -8.77
C ARG A 157 12.28 -41.06 -7.68
N ILE A 158 11.71 -39.92 -7.93
CA ILE A 158 10.79 -39.24 -6.99
C ILE A 158 9.63 -40.16 -6.64
N ARG A 159 8.98 -40.75 -7.64
CA ARG A 159 7.87 -41.70 -7.41
C ARG A 159 8.25 -42.83 -6.47
N ARG A 160 9.43 -43.45 -6.67
CA ARG A 160 9.92 -44.52 -5.78
C ARG A 160 10.12 -44.04 -4.34
N HIS A 161 10.65 -42.85 -4.14
CA HIS A 161 10.81 -42.30 -2.79
C HIS A 161 9.44 -42.01 -2.13
N CYS A 162 8.48 -41.47 -2.88
CA CYS A 162 7.13 -41.22 -2.34
C CYS A 162 6.44 -42.54 -1.96
N GLU A 163 6.54 -43.57 -2.79
CA GLU A 163 6.00 -44.92 -2.52
C GLU A 163 6.66 -45.57 -1.28
N ALA A 164 7.93 -45.29 -1.02
CA ALA A 164 8.65 -45.76 0.17
C ALA A 164 8.30 -45.00 1.47
N GLN A 165 7.63 -43.86 1.36
CA GLN A 165 7.24 -43.00 2.51
C GLN A 165 5.73 -42.70 2.45
N PRO A 166 4.85 -43.71 2.67
CA PRO A 166 3.41 -43.57 2.45
C PRO A 166 2.70 -42.70 3.51
N ASP A 167 3.35 -42.40 4.64
CA ASP A 167 2.78 -41.55 5.71
C ASP A 167 2.77 -40.07 5.37
N THR A 168 3.52 -39.65 4.34
CA THR A 168 3.53 -38.28 3.83
C THR A 168 2.52 -38.10 2.71
N ALA A 169 1.72 -37.04 2.78
CA ALA A 169 0.83 -36.67 1.68
C ALA A 169 1.64 -35.95 0.58
N TRP A 170 2.05 -36.70 -0.43
CA TRP A 170 2.89 -36.23 -1.52
C TRP A 170 2.09 -35.54 -2.63
N CYS A 171 2.65 -34.44 -3.15
CA CYS A 171 2.31 -33.85 -4.43
C CYS A 171 3.60 -33.71 -5.27
N PHE A 172 3.52 -34.01 -6.54
CA PHE A 172 4.64 -33.88 -7.45
C PHE A 172 4.46 -32.65 -8.32
N GLU A 173 5.49 -31.85 -8.46
CA GLU A 173 5.52 -30.74 -9.38
C GLU A 173 6.65 -30.91 -10.38
N TYR A 174 6.35 -30.63 -11.66
CA TYR A 174 7.35 -30.65 -12.73
C TYR A 174 7.36 -29.31 -13.47
N SER A 175 8.56 -28.73 -13.63
CA SER A 175 8.81 -27.56 -14.46
C SER A 175 9.69 -27.92 -15.65
N PRO A 176 9.23 -27.80 -16.91
CA PRO A 176 10.09 -27.65 -18.05
C PRO A 176 10.71 -26.25 -18.01
N GLU A 177 11.79 -26.10 -17.25
CA GLU A 177 12.45 -24.79 -17.06
C GLU A 177 12.73 -24.14 -18.41
N THR A 178 12.61 -22.81 -18.50
CA THR A 178 12.66 -22.06 -19.76
C THR A 178 11.52 -22.37 -20.74
N PHE A 179 10.34 -22.76 -20.21
CA PHE A 179 9.14 -23.00 -21.03
C PHE A 179 8.86 -21.85 -22.01
N CYS A 180 9.05 -20.61 -21.59
CA CYS A 180 8.86 -19.41 -22.41
C CYS A 180 9.71 -19.38 -23.71
N PHE A 181 10.79 -20.14 -23.79
CA PHE A 181 11.65 -20.31 -24.98
C PHE A 181 11.55 -21.69 -25.62
N THR A 182 10.85 -22.62 -25.00
CA THR A 182 10.73 -24.00 -25.47
C THR A 182 9.65 -24.08 -26.57
N GLU A 183 9.89 -24.89 -27.56
CA GLU A 183 8.86 -25.22 -28.56
C GLU A 183 7.64 -25.83 -27.85
N LEU A 184 6.43 -25.32 -28.12
CA LEU A 184 5.22 -25.75 -27.39
C LEU A 184 4.95 -27.24 -27.49
N GLU A 185 5.16 -27.82 -28.69
CA GLU A 185 4.99 -29.25 -28.93
C GLU A 185 6.00 -30.08 -28.12
N PHE A 186 7.23 -29.58 -27.95
CA PHE A 186 8.23 -30.25 -27.12
C PHE A 186 7.96 -30.11 -25.64
N ALA A 187 7.49 -28.93 -25.20
CA ALA A 187 7.04 -28.74 -23.82
C ALA A 187 5.86 -29.66 -23.48
N LEU A 188 4.94 -29.84 -24.41
CA LEU A 188 3.83 -30.79 -24.27
C LEU A 188 4.36 -32.24 -24.20
N GLU A 189 5.22 -32.66 -25.11
CA GLU A 189 5.81 -34.01 -25.17
C GLU A 189 6.49 -34.40 -23.86
N ILE A 190 7.34 -33.53 -23.31
CA ILE A 190 8.07 -33.82 -22.08
C ILE A 190 7.15 -33.86 -20.86
N CYS A 191 6.16 -32.98 -20.78
CA CYS A 191 5.17 -32.97 -19.69
C CYS A 191 4.26 -34.20 -19.73
N GLU A 192 3.83 -34.64 -20.92
CA GLU A 192 3.07 -35.91 -21.10
C GLU A 192 3.90 -37.12 -20.67
N ALA A 193 5.18 -37.19 -21.07
CA ALA A 193 6.08 -38.27 -20.68
C ALA A 193 6.30 -38.32 -19.15
N VAL A 194 6.44 -37.20 -18.49
CA VAL A 194 6.55 -37.10 -17.03
C VAL A 194 5.23 -37.49 -16.35
N ALA A 195 4.10 -37.01 -16.85
CA ALA A 195 2.77 -37.35 -16.33
C ALA A 195 2.44 -38.84 -16.51
N GLU A 196 2.91 -39.47 -17.59
CA GLU A 196 2.78 -40.93 -17.77
C GLU A 196 3.53 -41.72 -16.70
N VAL A 197 4.68 -41.23 -16.26
CA VAL A 197 5.42 -41.81 -15.13
C VAL A 197 4.69 -41.62 -13.81
N TRP A 198 4.23 -40.42 -13.54
CA TRP A 198 3.60 -40.09 -12.25
C TRP A 198 2.19 -40.67 -12.14
N GLN A 199 1.43 -40.65 -13.23
CA GLN A 199 0.03 -41.07 -13.32
C GLN A 199 -0.86 -40.25 -12.38
N PRO A 200 -1.04 -38.94 -12.68
CA PRO A 200 -1.80 -38.04 -11.82
C PRO A 200 -3.25 -38.48 -11.64
N GLY A 201 -3.81 -38.11 -10.47
CA GLY A 201 -5.18 -38.40 -10.09
C GLY A 201 -5.39 -38.01 -8.62
N PRO A 202 -6.58 -38.23 -8.05
CA PRO A 202 -6.93 -37.79 -6.69
C PRO A 202 -5.98 -38.29 -5.58
N GLN A 203 -5.40 -39.48 -5.77
CA GLN A 203 -4.45 -40.09 -4.82
C GLN A 203 -3.00 -39.68 -5.08
N ARG A 204 -2.72 -39.10 -6.21
CA ARG A 204 -1.39 -38.66 -6.66
C ARG A 204 -1.51 -37.29 -7.34
N PRO A 205 -1.73 -36.23 -6.57
CA PRO A 205 -1.83 -34.88 -7.11
C PRO A 205 -0.54 -34.50 -7.85
N MET A 206 -0.70 -33.75 -8.94
CA MET A 206 0.40 -33.28 -9.76
C MET A 206 0.18 -31.82 -10.16
N ILE A 207 1.28 -31.09 -10.26
CA ILE A 207 1.36 -29.72 -10.76
C ILE A 207 2.29 -29.75 -11.99
N ILE A 208 1.89 -29.12 -13.06
CA ILE A 208 2.76 -28.74 -14.18
C ILE A 208 2.97 -27.23 -14.08
N ASN A 209 4.19 -26.81 -13.80
CA ASN A 209 4.53 -25.40 -13.71
C ASN A 209 5.21 -24.95 -15.00
N LEU A 210 4.69 -23.91 -15.64
CA LEU A 210 5.11 -23.39 -16.94
C LEU A 210 5.80 -22.03 -16.77
N PRO A 211 7.11 -21.99 -16.42
CA PRO A 211 7.74 -20.74 -16.02
C PRO A 211 8.08 -19.83 -17.21
N ALA A 212 7.79 -18.54 -17.07
CA ALA A 212 8.45 -17.52 -17.86
C ALA A 212 9.78 -17.16 -17.17
N THR A 213 10.72 -18.10 -17.20
CA THR A 213 12.04 -18.04 -16.54
C THR A 213 12.79 -16.76 -16.85
N VAL A 214 12.64 -16.25 -18.06
CA VAL A 214 12.98 -14.88 -18.47
C VAL A 214 11.79 -14.34 -19.24
N GLU A 215 11.31 -13.18 -18.89
CA GLU A 215 10.19 -12.55 -19.59
C GLU A 215 10.65 -12.01 -20.97
N VAL A 216 10.40 -12.78 -22.03
CA VAL A 216 10.92 -12.51 -23.39
C VAL A 216 9.87 -12.09 -24.39
N SER A 217 8.61 -12.39 -24.12
CA SER A 217 7.48 -12.04 -24.97
C SER A 217 6.56 -11.03 -24.28
N THR A 218 5.59 -10.52 -25.03
CA THR A 218 4.49 -9.75 -24.43
C THR A 218 3.53 -10.66 -23.68
N PRO A 219 2.81 -10.15 -22.63
CA PRO A 219 1.91 -10.97 -21.81
C PRO A 219 0.85 -11.76 -22.59
N ASN A 220 0.33 -11.19 -23.68
CA ASN A 220 -0.64 -11.87 -24.54
C ASN A 220 -0.06 -13.11 -25.25
N VAL A 221 1.22 -13.09 -25.62
CA VAL A 221 1.88 -14.27 -26.22
C VAL A 221 2.03 -15.36 -25.18
N TYR A 222 2.44 -15.01 -23.95
CA TYR A 222 2.51 -15.98 -22.86
C TYR A 222 1.12 -16.57 -22.54
N ALA A 223 0.07 -15.76 -22.51
CA ALA A 223 -1.30 -16.25 -22.34
C ALA A 223 -1.72 -17.22 -23.47
N ASP A 224 -1.37 -16.91 -24.73
CA ASP A 224 -1.60 -17.82 -25.84
C ASP A 224 -0.84 -19.17 -25.67
N GLN A 225 0.40 -19.14 -25.16
CA GLN A 225 1.16 -20.35 -24.84
C GLN A 225 0.45 -21.19 -23.76
N ILE A 226 -0.05 -20.55 -22.70
CA ILE A 226 -0.76 -21.25 -21.62
C ILE A 226 -2.09 -21.82 -22.12
N GLU A 227 -2.90 -21.05 -22.86
CA GLU A 227 -4.16 -21.56 -23.40
C GLU A 227 -3.93 -22.71 -24.39
N TRP A 228 -2.92 -22.59 -25.25
CA TRP A 228 -2.54 -23.65 -26.15
C TRP A 228 -2.16 -24.92 -25.39
N PHE A 229 -1.30 -24.81 -24.38
CA PHE A 229 -0.87 -25.95 -23.56
C PHE A 229 -2.06 -26.59 -22.84
N CYS A 230 -2.91 -25.80 -22.18
CA CYS A 230 -4.10 -26.29 -21.48
C CYS A 230 -5.07 -27.06 -22.40
N ARG A 231 -5.16 -26.68 -23.68
CA ARG A 231 -6.04 -27.35 -24.65
C ARG A 231 -5.46 -28.67 -25.19
N HIS A 232 -4.14 -28.82 -25.23
CA HIS A 232 -3.48 -29.96 -25.83
C HIS A 232 -3.00 -30.99 -24.80
N PHE A 233 -2.82 -30.63 -23.56
CA PHE A 233 -2.39 -31.55 -22.52
C PHE A 233 -3.50 -32.55 -22.18
N SER A 234 -3.22 -33.82 -22.40
CA SER A 234 -4.23 -34.90 -22.38
C SER A 234 -4.86 -35.12 -20.99
N ARG A 235 -4.10 -34.88 -19.91
CA ARG A 235 -4.52 -35.09 -18.52
C ARG A 235 -4.86 -33.77 -17.81
N ARG A 236 -5.33 -32.77 -18.56
CA ARG A 236 -5.60 -31.41 -18.02
C ARG A 236 -6.51 -31.41 -16.78
N ALA A 237 -7.46 -32.34 -16.70
CA ALA A 237 -8.40 -32.44 -15.59
C ALA A 237 -7.77 -32.98 -14.29
N ASP A 238 -6.64 -33.70 -14.38
CA ASP A 238 -5.98 -34.40 -13.28
C ASP A 238 -4.77 -33.63 -12.73
N VAL A 239 -4.40 -32.50 -13.36
CA VAL A 239 -3.24 -31.68 -12.98
C VAL A 239 -3.63 -30.24 -12.74
N ALA A 240 -2.94 -29.58 -11.81
CA ALA A 240 -2.98 -28.13 -11.70
C ALA A 240 -1.91 -27.52 -12.62
N ILE A 241 -2.31 -26.56 -13.46
CA ILE A 241 -1.36 -25.77 -14.24
C ILE A 241 -0.93 -24.56 -13.42
N SER A 242 0.34 -24.50 -13.10
CA SER A 242 1.00 -23.40 -12.40
C SER A 242 1.75 -22.51 -13.39
N VAL A 243 1.85 -21.23 -13.05
CA VAL A 243 2.68 -20.27 -13.77
C VAL A 243 3.63 -19.57 -12.80
N HIS A 244 4.85 -19.29 -13.30
CA HIS A 244 5.92 -18.65 -12.54
C HIS A 244 6.59 -17.59 -13.42
N PRO A 245 5.95 -16.42 -13.59
CA PRO A 245 6.53 -15.34 -14.40
C PRO A 245 7.59 -14.57 -13.63
N HIS A 246 8.72 -14.30 -14.30
CA HIS A 246 9.64 -13.24 -13.90
C HIS A 246 9.21 -11.88 -14.48
N ASN A 247 9.91 -10.80 -14.11
CA ASN A 247 9.50 -9.43 -14.39
C ASN A 247 10.53 -8.67 -15.24
N ASP A 248 11.26 -9.36 -16.13
CA ASP A 248 12.36 -8.78 -16.92
C ASP A 248 11.91 -7.63 -17.83
N ARG A 249 10.65 -7.59 -18.24
CA ARG A 249 10.06 -6.54 -19.07
C ARG A 249 9.20 -5.55 -18.26
N GLY A 250 9.05 -5.78 -16.94
CA GLY A 250 8.15 -5.01 -16.09
C GLY A 250 6.67 -5.38 -16.26
N THR A 251 6.37 -6.56 -16.82
CA THR A 251 4.99 -7.01 -17.09
C THR A 251 4.64 -8.33 -16.42
N GLY A 252 5.40 -8.77 -15.42
CA GLY A 252 5.21 -10.06 -14.73
C GLY A 252 3.81 -10.22 -14.12
N VAL A 253 3.23 -9.18 -13.51
CA VAL A 253 1.86 -9.20 -12.99
C VAL A 253 0.85 -9.39 -14.14
N ALA A 254 1.01 -8.64 -15.23
CA ALA A 254 0.14 -8.80 -16.41
C ALA A 254 0.26 -10.19 -17.04
N CYS A 255 1.49 -10.77 -17.08
CA CYS A 255 1.69 -12.16 -17.52
C CYS A 255 0.87 -13.14 -16.67
N ALA A 256 0.89 -13.00 -15.34
CA ALA A 256 0.13 -13.87 -14.45
C ALA A 256 -1.39 -13.68 -14.61
N GLU A 257 -1.88 -12.43 -14.65
CA GLU A 257 -3.32 -12.15 -14.85
C GLU A 257 -3.84 -12.78 -16.16
N LEU A 258 -3.13 -12.57 -17.27
CA LEU A 258 -3.54 -13.12 -18.55
C LEU A 258 -3.39 -14.64 -18.62
N ALA A 259 -2.39 -15.22 -17.95
CA ALA A 259 -2.23 -16.67 -17.85
C ALA A 259 -3.37 -17.33 -17.05
N LEU A 260 -3.86 -16.66 -15.99
CA LEU A 260 -5.05 -17.11 -15.25
C LEU A 260 -6.31 -17.09 -16.14
N LEU A 261 -6.51 -16.04 -16.93
CA LEU A 261 -7.57 -16.00 -17.94
C LEU A 261 -7.40 -17.12 -18.97
N ALA A 262 -6.16 -17.46 -19.32
CA ALA A 262 -5.82 -18.51 -20.28
C ALA A 262 -6.02 -19.93 -19.74
N GLY A 263 -6.24 -20.09 -18.44
CA GLY A 263 -6.56 -21.38 -17.83
C GLY A 263 -5.55 -21.92 -16.84
N ALA A 264 -4.60 -21.11 -16.36
CA ALA A 264 -3.77 -21.47 -15.21
C ALA A 264 -4.60 -21.54 -13.92
N ASP A 265 -4.27 -22.48 -13.04
CA ASP A 265 -4.95 -22.74 -11.77
C ASP A 265 -4.19 -22.17 -10.57
N ARG A 266 -2.88 -21.93 -10.74
CA ARG A 266 -1.94 -21.64 -9.67
C ARG A 266 -0.90 -20.62 -10.11
N VAL A 267 -0.41 -19.80 -9.19
CA VAL A 267 0.65 -18.82 -9.42
C VAL A 267 1.73 -18.98 -8.36
N GLU A 268 2.98 -19.07 -8.80
CA GLU A 268 4.16 -18.94 -7.96
C GLU A 268 4.77 -17.55 -8.11
N GLY A 269 5.22 -16.97 -7.02
CA GLY A 269 5.86 -15.67 -7.02
C GLY A 269 6.33 -15.26 -5.63
N CYS A 270 6.68 -13.98 -5.48
CA CYS A 270 7.20 -13.44 -4.23
C CYS A 270 6.43 -12.19 -3.80
N LEU A 271 6.40 -11.93 -2.49
CA LEU A 271 5.91 -10.68 -1.96
C LEU A 271 6.75 -9.52 -2.51
N PHE A 272 6.08 -8.49 -3.02
CA PHE A 272 6.69 -7.30 -3.65
C PHE A 272 7.62 -7.61 -4.83
N GLY A 273 7.52 -8.81 -5.39
CA GLY A 273 8.22 -9.18 -6.62
C GLY A 273 9.74 -9.41 -6.46
N ASN A 274 10.22 -9.77 -5.26
CA ASN A 274 11.64 -10.10 -5.08
C ASN A 274 12.05 -11.35 -5.86
N GLY A 275 13.31 -11.43 -6.31
CA GLY A 275 13.84 -12.60 -7.02
C GLY A 275 14.96 -12.26 -7.99
N GLU A 276 15.38 -13.25 -8.75
CA GLU A 276 16.46 -13.14 -9.72
C GLU A 276 16.27 -11.99 -10.72
N ARG A 277 17.34 -11.31 -11.09
CA ARG A 277 17.41 -10.19 -12.04
C ARG A 277 16.48 -9.03 -11.65
N THR A 278 15.27 -8.97 -12.21
CA THR A 278 14.24 -7.96 -11.95
C THR A 278 13.14 -8.45 -11.02
N GLY A 279 13.27 -9.69 -10.53
CA GLY A 279 12.35 -10.32 -9.61
C GLY A 279 11.29 -11.22 -10.26
N ASN A 280 10.47 -11.81 -9.40
CA ASN A 280 9.33 -12.65 -9.73
C ASN A 280 8.06 -11.81 -9.90
N VAL A 281 6.97 -12.45 -10.32
CA VAL A 281 5.64 -11.83 -10.22
C VAL A 281 5.37 -11.41 -8.77
N ASP A 282 4.89 -10.18 -8.60
CA ASP A 282 4.52 -9.64 -7.31
C ASP A 282 3.13 -10.15 -6.88
N LEU A 283 3.12 -11.04 -5.87
CA LEU A 283 1.90 -11.66 -5.36
C LEU A 283 1.01 -10.66 -4.61
N VAL A 284 1.58 -9.63 -3.98
CA VAL A 284 0.79 -8.57 -3.31
C VAL A 284 0.00 -7.78 -4.34
N THR A 285 0.67 -7.31 -5.40
CA THR A 285 0.01 -6.56 -6.47
C THR A 285 -1.05 -7.42 -7.17
N LEU A 286 -0.73 -8.68 -7.50
CA LEU A 286 -1.67 -9.58 -8.17
C LEU A 286 -2.91 -9.86 -7.31
N ALA A 287 -2.74 -10.12 -6.01
CA ALA A 287 -3.84 -10.36 -5.09
C ALA A 287 -4.73 -9.13 -4.91
N LEU A 288 -4.14 -7.93 -4.78
CA LEU A 288 -4.90 -6.69 -4.63
C LEU A 288 -5.56 -6.25 -5.94
N ASN A 289 -4.99 -6.60 -7.10
CA ASN A 289 -5.67 -6.45 -8.40
C ASN A 289 -6.96 -7.29 -8.46
N LEU A 290 -6.92 -8.55 -8.01
CA LEU A 290 -8.12 -9.39 -7.90
C LEU A 290 -9.13 -8.80 -6.92
N TYR A 291 -8.66 -8.37 -5.75
CA TYR A 291 -9.49 -7.75 -4.71
C TYR A 291 -10.27 -6.54 -5.24
N THR A 292 -9.60 -5.64 -5.97
CA THR A 292 -10.24 -4.44 -6.56
C THR A 292 -11.18 -4.76 -7.73
N GLN A 293 -11.17 -5.99 -8.24
CA GLN A 293 -12.15 -6.52 -9.19
C GLN A 293 -13.28 -7.31 -8.52
N GLY A 294 -13.36 -7.30 -7.18
CA GLY A 294 -14.38 -7.99 -6.41
C GLY A 294 -14.16 -9.49 -6.26
N VAL A 295 -12.93 -9.96 -6.49
CA VAL A 295 -12.52 -11.36 -6.29
C VAL A 295 -11.72 -11.46 -5.00
N ALA A 296 -12.26 -12.16 -3.98
CA ALA A 296 -11.56 -12.40 -2.74
C ALA A 296 -10.28 -13.21 -3.01
N PRO A 297 -9.08 -12.66 -2.72
CA PRO A 297 -7.82 -13.35 -3.03
C PRO A 297 -7.54 -14.54 -2.12
N GLY A 298 -8.18 -14.63 -0.96
CA GLY A 298 -7.88 -15.65 0.05
C GLY A 298 -6.56 -15.41 0.79
N LEU A 299 -5.90 -14.29 0.50
CA LEU A 299 -4.74 -13.79 1.23
C LEU A 299 -5.15 -12.52 2.01
N ASP A 300 -4.54 -12.30 3.16
CA ASP A 300 -4.80 -11.16 4.04
C ASP A 300 -3.65 -10.15 3.99
N PHE A 301 -3.91 -8.99 3.40
CA PHE A 301 -3.02 -7.83 3.39
C PHE A 301 -3.62 -6.64 4.14
N SER A 302 -4.55 -6.86 5.05
CA SER A 302 -5.16 -5.81 5.88
C SER A 302 -4.16 -5.06 6.77
N ARG A 303 -2.94 -5.59 6.92
CA ARG A 303 -1.81 -4.98 7.65
C ARG A 303 -0.61 -4.79 6.74
N LEU A 304 -0.82 -4.24 5.54
CA LEU A 304 0.19 -4.19 4.49
C LEU A 304 1.51 -3.52 4.93
N LYS A 305 1.47 -2.50 5.79
CA LYS A 305 2.67 -1.86 6.34
C LYS A 305 3.53 -2.85 7.16
N GLN A 306 2.91 -3.69 7.98
CA GLN A 306 3.64 -4.71 8.74
C GLN A 306 4.26 -5.76 7.80
N VAL A 307 3.56 -6.12 6.73
CA VAL A 307 4.11 -7.04 5.71
C VAL A 307 5.35 -6.43 5.04
N VAL A 308 5.29 -5.14 4.68
CA VAL A 308 6.45 -4.40 4.14
C VAL A 308 7.62 -4.42 5.11
N GLU A 309 7.40 -4.05 6.38
CA GLU A 309 8.43 -3.97 7.41
C GLU A 309 9.18 -5.30 7.59
N VAL A 310 8.44 -6.42 7.70
CA VAL A 310 9.05 -7.75 7.87
C VAL A 310 9.80 -8.18 6.61
N VAL A 311 9.24 -7.94 5.42
CA VAL A 311 9.91 -8.28 4.15
C VAL A 311 11.20 -7.47 3.97
N GLU A 312 11.18 -6.16 4.24
CA GLU A 312 12.37 -5.31 4.18
C GLU A 312 13.43 -5.76 5.19
N GLN A 313 13.02 -6.12 6.40
CA GLN A 313 13.91 -6.62 7.44
C GLN A 313 14.56 -7.95 7.05
N CYS A 314 13.81 -8.89 6.49
CA CYS A 314 14.32 -10.21 6.12
C CYS A 314 15.17 -10.18 4.84
N ASN A 315 14.72 -9.43 3.81
CA ASN A 315 15.42 -9.32 2.53
C ASN A 315 16.59 -8.33 2.55
N GLN A 316 16.63 -7.39 3.51
CA GLN A 316 17.58 -6.27 3.55
C GLN A 316 17.50 -5.41 2.27
N LEU A 317 16.32 -5.32 1.68
CA LEU A 317 16.02 -4.53 0.48
C LEU A 317 14.74 -3.72 0.73
N PRO A 318 14.73 -2.40 0.39
CA PRO A 318 13.54 -1.59 0.57
C PRO A 318 12.49 -1.88 -0.51
N VAL A 319 11.22 -1.82 -0.12
CA VAL A 319 10.11 -1.77 -1.07
C VAL A 319 10.08 -0.38 -1.71
N HIS A 320 9.92 -0.33 -3.03
CA HIS A 320 9.96 0.94 -3.74
C HIS A 320 8.84 1.89 -3.27
N PRO A 321 9.12 3.19 -2.99
CA PRO A 321 8.12 4.13 -2.46
C PRO A 321 6.86 4.31 -3.33
N ARG A 322 6.93 3.94 -4.60
CA ARG A 322 5.81 3.92 -5.56
C ARG A 322 5.43 2.51 -5.99
N HIS A 323 5.74 1.50 -5.16
CA HIS A 323 5.29 0.14 -5.39
C HIS A 323 3.75 0.10 -5.39
N PRO A 324 3.08 -0.59 -6.34
CA PRO A 324 1.62 -0.69 -6.35
C PRO A 324 1.06 -1.10 -4.98
N TYR A 325 0.07 -0.37 -4.50
CA TYR A 325 -0.60 -0.52 -3.19
C TYR A 325 0.28 -0.37 -1.94
N ALA A 326 1.53 -0.85 -1.95
CA ALA A 326 2.39 -0.96 -0.76
C ALA A 326 3.32 0.24 -0.55
N GLY A 327 3.68 0.95 -1.60
CA GLY A 327 4.61 2.08 -1.52
C GLY A 327 4.08 3.21 -0.65
N GLU A 328 4.93 3.84 0.14
CA GLU A 328 4.55 4.93 1.07
C GLU A 328 3.91 6.16 0.38
N LEU A 329 4.15 6.34 -0.93
CA LEU A 329 3.62 7.43 -1.74
C LEU A 329 2.37 7.06 -2.55
N VAL A 330 1.93 5.81 -2.52
CA VAL A 330 0.83 5.34 -3.38
C VAL A 330 -0.50 5.95 -2.97
N PHE A 331 -0.78 6.02 -1.68
CA PHE A 331 -1.99 6.64 -1.15
C PHE A 331 -1.75 8.10 -0.78
N THR A 332 -1.04 8.86 -1.63
CA THR A 332 -0.74 10.26 -1.38
C THR A 332 -1.16 11.14 -2.55
N ALA A 333 -1.65 12.34 -2.24
CA ALA A 333 -1.96 13.35 -3.22
C ALA A 333 -1.27 14.66 -2.83
N PHE A 334 -0.48 15.22 -3.75
CA PHE A 334 0.21 16.49 -3.57
C PHE A 334 -0.49 17.65 -4.29
N SER A 335 -1.08 17.37 -5.45
CA SER A 335 -1.81 18.39 -6.22
C SER A 335 -3.09 18.84 -5.51
N GLY A 336 -3.28 20.15 -5.38
CA GLY A 336 -4.45 20.72 -4.70
C GLY A 336 -5.79 20.33 -5.33
N SER A 337 -5.85 20.14 -6.65
CA SER A 337 -7.07 19.67 -7.33
C SER A 337 -7.38 18.21 -7.00
N HIS A 338 -6.35 17.34 -6.91
CA HIS A 338 -6.53 15.95 -6.51
C HIS A 338 -6.99 15.85 -5.05
N GLN A 339 -6.37 16.63 -4.15
CA GLN A 339 -6.74 16.70 -2.73
C GLN A 339 -8.20 17.14 -2.54
N ASP A 340 -8.66 18.16 -3.28
CA ASP A 340 -10.06 18.62 -3.23
C ASP A 340 -11.02 17.52 -3.72
N ALA A 341 -10.67 16.83 -4.82
CA ALA A 341 -11.49 15.75 -5.35
C ALA A 341 -11.55 14.55 -4.38
N ILE A 342 -10.44 14.17 -3.78
CA ILE A 342 -10.38 13.10 -2.76
C ILE A 342 -11.21 13.48 -1.53
N LYS A 343 -11.07 14.72 -1.02
CA LYS A 343 -11.90 15.23 0.10
C LYS A 343 -13.39 15.09 -0.19
N LYS A 344 -13.83 15.56 -1.35
CA LYS A 344 -15.22 15.44 -1.78
C LYS A 344 -15.66 13.99 -1.95
N GLY A 345 -14.76 13.15 -2.50
CA GLY A 345 -14.98 11.71 -2.64
C GLY A 345 -15.23 11.01 -1.32
N PHE A 346 -14.40 11.24 -0.29
CA PHE A 346 -14.61 10.70 1.05
C PHE A 346 -15.89 11.21 1.71
N ALA A 347 -16.24 12.49 1.51
CA ALA A 347 -17.49 13.03 2.03
C ALA A 347 -18.71 12.36 1.39
N ALA A 348 -18.69 12.13 0.07
CA ALA A 348 -19.72 11.42 -0.65
C ALA A 348 -19.78 9.92 -0.25
N GLN A 349 -18.60 9.28 -0.10
CA GLN A 349 -18.51 7.86 0.29
C GLN A 349 -19.16 7.59 1.64
N ARG A 350 -18.99 8.49 2.63
CA ARG A 350 -19.66 8.36 3.96
C ARG A 350 -21.19 8.42 3.90
N GLN A 351 -21.75 9.04 2.86
CA GLN A 351 -23.21 9.17 2.67
C GLN A 351 -23.80 8.02 1.82
N ARG A 352 -22.94 7.21 1.17
CA ARG A 352 -23.39 6.08 0.34
C ARG A 352 -23.91 4.94 1.21
N GLN A 353 -24.94 4.29 0.72
CA GLN A 353 -25.56 3.11 1.36
C GLN A 353 -25.37 1.82 0.54
N ASP A 354 -24.83 1.93 -0.66
CA ASP A 354 -24.67 0.80 -1.59
C ASP A 354 -23.33 0.03 -1.43
N GLY A 355 -22.42 0.55 -0.60
CA GLY A 355 -21.13 -0.08 -0.31
C GLY A 355 -20.08 0.02 -1.41
N TRP A 356 -20.40 0.59 -2.58
CA TRP A 356 -19.45 0.72 -3.68
C TRP A 356 -18.38 1.77 -3.41
N TRP A 357 -17.10 1.42 -3.65
CA TRP A 357 -15.99 2.35 -3.55
C TRP A 357 -15.91 3.26 -4.78
N GLN A 358 -16.02 4.58 -4.58
CA GLN A 358 -15.97 5.58 -5.65
C GLN A 358 -15.27 6.86 -5.22
N VAL A 359 -14.12 6.76 -4.59
CA VAL A 359 -13.30 7.92 -4.26
C VAL A 359 -12.36 8.23 -5.43
N PRO A 360 -12.39 9.45 -5.99
CA PRO A 360 -11.50 9.84 -7.08
C PRO A 360 -10.03 9.63 -6.75
N TYR A 361 -9.24 9.18 -7.73
CA TYR A 361 -7.80 8.92 -7.63
C TYR A 361 -7.38 7.79 -6.68
N LEU A 362 -8.29 7.11 -6.02
CA LEU A 362 -8.01 5.97 -5.17
C LEU A 362 -8.69 4.71 -5.73
N SER A 363 -7.88 3.81 -6.28
CA SER A 363 -8.35 2.53 -6.83
C SER A 363 -8.77 1.52 -5.78
N LEU A 364 -8.31 1.72 -4.53
CA LEU A 364 -8.58 0.89 -3.37
C LEU A 364 -8.88 1.80 -2.18
N ASP A 365 -9.76 1.37 -1.28
CA ASP A 365 -9.90 2.00 0.04
C ASP A 365 -8.61 1.78 0.86
N PRO A 366 -7.87 2.84 1.24
CA PRO A 366 -6.67 2.68 2.05
C PRO A 366 -6.91 1.94 3.37
N ALA A 367 -8.12 2.01 3.93
CA ALA A 367 -8.47 1.33 5.17
C ALA A 367 -8.43 -0.21 5.03
N ASP A 368 -8.73 -0.75 3.86
CA ASP A 368 -8.71 -2.20 3.60
C ASP A 368 -7.31 -2.81 3.72
N VAL A 369 -6.27 -2.00 3.54
CA VAL A 369 -4.86 -2.40 3.68
C VAL A 369 -4.18 -1.78 4.91
N GLY A 370 -4.97 -1.31 5.88
CA GLY A 370 -4.47 -0.77 7.15
C GLY A 370 -3.83 0.61 7.06
N CYS A 371 -4.13 1.38 6.00
CA CYS A 371 -3.72 2.77 5.85
C CYS A 371 -4.81 3.72 6.33
N SER A 372 -4.42 4.83 6.99
CA SER A 372 -5.38 5.87 7.39
C SER A 372 -5.63 6.86 6.26
N TYR A 373 -6.80 7.49 6.27
CA TYR A 373 -7.15 8.56 5.33
C TYR A 373 -6.24 9.79 5.46
N GLU A 374 -5.68 10.01 6.63
CA GLU A 374 -4.76 11.12 6.93
C GLU A 374 -3.45 11.01 6.15
N ALA A 375 -3.01 9.79 5.85
CA ALA A 375 -1.80 9.55 5.06
C ALA A 375 -1.99 9.88 3.56
N VAL A 376 -3.23 10.01 3.08
CA VAL A 376 -3.54 10.23 1.66
C VAL A 376 -3.26 11.67 1.22
N ILE A 377 -3.49 12.64 2.11
CA ILE A 377 -3.29 14.06 1.80
C ILE A 377 -2.04 14.55 2.52
N ARG A 378 -1.00 14.83 1.75
CA ARG A 378 0.26 15.41 2.23
C ARG A 378 0.42 16.84 1.78
N VAL A 379 1.09 17.65 2.58
CA VAL A 379 1.22 19.10 2.34
C VAL A 379 2.65 19.45 1.96
N ASN A 380 2.83 19.94 0.73
CA ASN A 380 4.07 20.52 0.23
C ASN A 380 3.74 21.75 -0.65
N SER A 381 4.72 22.32 -1.34
CA SER A 381 4.54 23.48 -2.21
C SER A 381 3.50 23.29 -3.35
N GLN A 382 3.13 22.05 -3.69
CA GLN A 382 2.14 21.71 -4.73
C GLN A 382 0.73 21.47 -4.16
N SER A 383 0.57 21.45 -2.83
CA SER A 383 -0.67 21.00 -2.18
C SER A 383 -1.83 22.02 -2.22
N GLY A 384 -1.52 23.30 -2.42
CA GLY A 384 -2.51 24.35 -2.42
C GLY A 384 -3.29 24.48 -1.12
N LYS A 385 -4.36 25.28 -1.12
CA LYS A 385 -5.17 25.63 0.07
C LYS A 385 -6.01 24.49 0.64
N SER A 386 -6.45 23.56 -0.21
CA SER A 386 -7.44 22.54 0.18
C SER A 386 -6.85 21.45 1.07
N GLY A 387 -5.59 21.05 0.85
CA GLY A 387 -4.92 20.01 1.64
C GLY A 387 -4.67 20.45 3.08
N ALA A 388 -4.15 21.66 3.27
CA ALA A 388 -3.91 22.23 4.59
C ALA A 388 -5.20 22.40 5.41
N ALA A 389 -6.25 22.92 4.77
CA ALA A 389 -7.55 23.10 5.41
C ALA A 389 -8.18 21.76 5.82
N TRP A 390 -8.06 20.74 4.97
CA TRP A 390 -8.59 19.41 5.28
C TRP A 390 -7.87 18.77 6.49
N LEU A 391 -6.55 18.83 6.54
CA LEU A 391 -5.79 18.28 7.67
C LEU A 391 -6.14 18.98 8.99
N LEU A 392 -6.36 20.30 8.98
CA LEU A 392 -6.80 21.02 10.17
C LEU A 392 -8.22 20.62 10.60
N GLU A 393 -9.12 20.39 9.65
CA GLU A 393 -10.48 19.92 9.93
C GLU A 393 -10.47 18.50 10.53
N GLN A 394 -9.70 17.56 9.96
CA GLN A 394 -9.66 16.17 10.44
C GLN A 394 -8.95 16.04 11.79
N ASN A 395 -7.79 16.68 11.96
CA ASN A 395 -6.95 16.46 13.14
C ASN A 395 -7.37 17.34 14.34
N HIS A 396 -8.02 18.48 14.06
CA HIS A 396 -8.34 19.49 15.10
C HIS A 396 -9.80 19.95 15.08
N GLY A 397 -10.66 19.37 14.23
CA GLY A 397 -12.07 19.75 14.09
C GLY A 397 -12.27 21.19 13.58
N LEU A 398 -11.24 21.79 12.97
CA LEU A 398 -11.23 23.20 12.58
C LEU A 398 -11.61 23.37 11.10
N ALA A 399 -12.90 23.56 10.82
CA ALA A 399 -13.38 23.87 9.48
C ALA A 399 -13.15 25.35 9.16
N LEU A 400 -12.19 25.65 8.30
CA LEU A 400 -11.84 27.02 7.94
C LEU A 400 -12.84 27.62 6.93
N PRO A 401 -13.30 28.88 7.11
CA PRO A 401 -13.98 29.63 6.05
C PRO A 401 -13.10 29.76 4.81
N ARG A 402 -13.74 29.91 3.64
CA ARG A 402 -13.04 29.93 2.35
C ARG A 402 -11.94 31.00 2.24
N GLY A 403 -12.19 32.21 2.77
CA GLY A 403 -11.20 33.28 2.82
C GLY A 403 -9.94 32.87 3.58
N LEU A 404 -10.12 32.27 4.78
CA LEU A 404 -9.03 31.80 5.62
C LEU A 404 -8.30 30.59 5.02
N GLN A 405 -9.00 29.70 4.28
CA GLN A 405 -8.35 28.62 3.53
C GLN A 405 -7.39 29.16 2.47
N ILE A 406 -7.77 30.25 1.79
CA ILE A 406 -6.93 30.89 0.76
C ILE A 406 -5.72 31.53 1.41
N ASP A 407 -5.92 32.30 2.47
CA ASP A 407 -4.83 33.00 3.19
C ASP A 407 -3.84 32.02 3.79
N PHE A 408 -4.31 31.03 4.55
CA PHE A 408 -3.46 30.02 5.16
C PHE A 408 -2.75 29.16 4.08
N GLY A 409 -3.40 28.88 2.96
CA GLY A 409 -2.76 28.20 1.82
C GLY A 409 -1.53 28.94 1.30
N GLN A 410 -1.55 30.29 1.27
CA GLN A 410 -0.39 31.09 0.88
C GLN A 410 0.73 31.06 1.95
N VAL A 411 0.36 31.03 3.23
CA VAL A 411 1.32 30.89 4.34
C VAL A 411 2.05 29.53 4.22
N VAL A 412 1.31 28.46 4.06
CA VAL A 412 1.84 27.10 3.89
C VAL A 412 2.75 27.01 2.66
N GLN A 413 2.32 27.57 1.54
CA GLN A 413 3.11 27.57 0.32
C GLN A 413 4.45 28.28 0.52
N ARG A 414 4.47 29.48 1.11
CA ARG A 414 5.70 30.19 1.43
C ARG A 414 6.64 29.40 2.34
N ALA A 415 6.08 28.72 3.36
CA ALA A 415 6.85 27.92 4.30
C ALA A 415 7.45 26.67 3.65
N THR A 416 6.72 26.03 2.71
CA THR A 416 7.17 24.84 2.00
C THR A 416 8.07 25.15 0.81
N ASP A 417 7.87 26.25 0.09
CA ASP A 417 8.75 26.71 -0.98
C ASP A 417 10.17 26.99 -0.45
N GLY A 418 10.27 27.57 0.77
CA GLY A 418 11.56 27.85 1.41
C GLY A 418 12.31 26.60 1.89
N SER A 419 11.60 25.53 2.25
CA SER A 419 12.20 24.28 2.76
C SER A 419 12.37 23.19 1.71
N GLY A 420 11.57 23.22 0.64
CA GLY A 420 11.47 22.14 -0.35
C GLY A 420 10.95 20.80 0.21
N LYS A 421 10.51 20.75 1.47
CA LYS A 421 10.11 19.55 2.18
C LYS A 421 8.60 19.52 2.42
N GLU A 422 8.09 18.32 2.60
CA GLU A 422 6.74 18.06 3.08
C GLU A 422 6.56 18.54 4.52
N MET A 423 5.35 19.01 4.85
CA MET A 423 4.97 19.45 6.19
C MET A 423 4.04 18.42 6.83
N SER A 424 4.40 17.94 8.02
CA SER A 424 3.55 17.05 8.81
C SER A 424 2.33 17.80 9.38
N GLY A 425 1.27 17.06 9.76
CA GLY A 425 0.10 17.65 10.41
C GLY A 425 0.44 18.46 11.69
N ALA A 426 1.40 17.98 12.48
CA ALA A 426 1.87 18.69 13.68
C ALA A 426 2.61 20.00 13.33
N GLN A 427 3.42 20.00 12.26
CA GLN A 427 4.09 21.22 11.78
C GLN A 427 3.08 22.21 11.19
N LEU A 428 2.08 21.70 10.45
CA LEU A 428 0.99 22.51 9.91
C LEU A 428 0.18 23.18 11.02
N TRP A 429 -0.17 22.42 12.07
CA TRP A 429 -0.88 22.94 13.24
C TRP A 429 -0.07 24.01 13.97
N ARG A 430 1.23 23.80 14.16
CA ARG A 430 2.13 24.80 14.74
C ARG A 430 2.15 26.06 13.87
N LEU A 431 2.36 25.91 12.56
CA LEU A 431 2.37 27.05 11.64
C LEU A 431 1.05 27.82 11.67
N PHE A 432 -0.10 27.13 11.74
CA PHE A 432 -1.41 27.76 11.87
C PHE A 432 -1.54 28.55 13.16
N ARG A 433 -1.18 27.96 14.30
CA ARG A 433 -1.21 28.62 15.61
C ARG A 433 -0.32 29.86 15.65
N ASP A 434 0.90 29.73 15.14
CA ASP A 434 1.87 30.83 15.14
C ASP A 434 1.41 31.98 14.23
N THR A 435 0.87 31.63 13.03
CA THR A 435 0.38 32.62 12.06
C THR A 435 -0.80 33.42 12.61
N TYR A 436 -1.75 32.76 13.27
CA TYR A 436 -2.98 33.38 13.72
C TYR A 436 -3.00 33.68 15.24
N GLY A 437 -1.85 33.67 15.89
CA GLY A 437 -1.71 34.10 17.29
C GLY A 437 -2.39 33.18 18.31
N LEU A 438 -2.62 31.91 17.99
CA LEU A 438 -3.17 30.89 18.89
C LEU A 438 -2.08 30.31 19.81
N VAL A 439 -1.20 31.15 20.30
CA VAL A 439 -0.08 30.84 21.17
C VAL A 439 -0.44 31.05 22.63
N GLU A 440 0.33 30.51 23.58
CA GLU A 440 0.06 30.60 25.01
C GLU A 440 0.12 32.03 25.54
N GLN A 441 0.98 32.87 24.95
CA GLN A 441 1.11 34.27 25.28
C GLN A 441 0.81 35.13 24.04
N PRO A 442 -0.47 35.41 23.76
CA PRO A 442 -0.85 36.25 22.64
C PRO A 442 -0.51 37.73 22.94
N CYS A 443 -0.22 38.50 21.90
CA CYS A 443 0.01 39.96 22.04
C CYS A 443 -1.19 40.71 22.63
N LEU A 444 -2.40 40.14 22.49
CA LEU A 444 -3.63 40.68 23.08
C LEU A 444 -4.37 39.57 23.84
N GLN A 445 -4.47 39.68 25.15
CA GLN A 445 -5.15 38.73 26.03
C GLN A 445 -6.39 39.35 26.67
N LEU A 446 -7.56 38.71 26.50
CA LEU A 446 -8.78 39.14 27.20
C LEU A 446 -8.71 38.73 28.68
N LEU A 447 -8.82 39.68 29.58
CA LEU A 447 -8.83 39.47 31.04
C LEU A 447 -10.26 39.39 31.58
N SER A 448 -11.15 40.31 31.18
CA SER A 448 -12.56 40.32 31.54
C SER A 448 -13.37 41.14 30.53
N TYR A 449 -14.67 40.92 30.46
CA TYR A 449 -15.57 41.74 29.66
C TYR A 449 -16.96 41.80 30.29
N GLN A 450 -17.73 42.82 29.87
CA GLN A 450 -19.15 43.01 30.15
C GLN A 450 -19.84 43.50 28.89
N THR A 451 -21.06 43.01 28.66
CA THR A 451 -21.91 43.46 27.57
C THR A 451 -23.26 43.89 28.13
N GLU A 452 -23.78 45.00 27.65
CA GLU A 452 -25.10 45.48 28.03
C GLU A 452 -25.94 45.67 26.77
N SER A 453 -27.18 45.16 26.77
CA SER A 453 -28.14 45.40 25.72
C SER A 453 -28.97 46.63 26.07
N HIS A 454 -29.01 47.61 25.18
CA HIS A 454 -29.77 48.84 25.31
C HIS A 454 -31.01 48.88 24.40
N GLY A 455 -31.45 47.69 23.93
CA GLY A 455 -32.60 47.51 23.03
C GLY A 455 -32.36 46.36 22.03
N VAL A 456 -33.23 46.24 21.04
CA VAL A 456 -33.19 45.10 20.10
C VAL A 456 -31.92 45.07 19.22
N GLU A 457 -31.33 46.23 18.95
CA GLU A 457 -30.16 46.36 18.05
C GLU A 457 -29.05 47.27 18.62
N ALA A 458 -29.00 47.49 19.95
CA ALA A 458 -27.99 48.33 20.57
C ALA A 458 -27.28 47.57 21.69
N TYR A 459 -26.00 47.30 21.51
CA TYR A 459 -25.13 46.61 22.47
C TYR A 459 -23.91 47.48 22.79
N SER A 460 -23.51 47.51 24.05
CA SER A 460 -22.21 48.01 24.47
C SER A 460 -21.30 46.87 24.87
N PHE A 461 -20.03 47.01 24.54
CA PHE A 461 -18.97 46.05 24.90
C PHE A 461 -17.88 46.79 25.68
N ASN A 462 -17.64 46.34 26.90
CA ASN A 462 -16.58 46.86 27.78
C ASN A 462 -15.66 45.70 28.14
N ALA A 463 -14.37 45.80 27.85
CA ALA A 463 -13.43 44.72 28.14
C ALA A 463 -12.13 45.26 28.78
N ARG A 464 -11.52 44.42 29.62
CA ARG A 464 -10.15 44.59 30.07
C ARG A 464 -9.30 43.56 29.33
N VAL A 465 -8.26 44.03 28.68
CA VAL A 465 -7.31 43.18 27.94
C VAL A 465 -5.90 43.47 28.44
N ALA A 466 -4.99 42.51 28.31
CA ALA A 466 -3.56 42.78 28.43
C ALA A 466 -3.00 42.84 26.97
N CYS A 467 -2.31 43.93 26.66
CA CYS A 467 -1.59 44.11 25.41
C CYS A 467 -0.10 44.10 25.73
N GLU A 468 0.64 43.09 25.27
CA GLU A 468 2.05 42.87 25.61
C GLU A 468 2.31 42.90 27.16
N GLY A 469 1.35 42.39 27.94
CA GLY A 469 1.40 42.35 29.40
C GLY A 469 0.83 43.60 30.10
N GLU A 470 0.61 44.69 29.38
CA GLU A 470 0.05 45.93 29.97
C GLU A 470 -1.48 45.93 29.94
N PRO A 471 -2.15 46.25 31.04
CA PRO A 471 -3.60 46.26 31.12
C PRO A 471 -4.21 47.43 30.32
N LEU A 472 -5.19 47.14 29.50
CA LEU A 472 -5.86 48.09 28.63
C LEU A 472 -7.38 47.92 28.71
N ARG A 473 -8.13 49.02 28.58
CA ARG A 473 -9.60 49.00 28.48
C ARG A 473 -10.02 49.17 27.03
N LEU A 474 -10.97 48.35 26.61
CA LEU A 474 -11.66 48.45 25.32
C LEU A 474 -13.12 48.77 25.53
N GLN A 475 -13.65 49.73 24.75
CA GLN A 475 -15.05 50.11 24.77
C GLN A 475 -15.57 50.30 23.36
N GLY A 476 -16.72 49.70 23.07
CA GLY A 476 -17.34 49.78 21.74
C GLY A 476 -18.84 49.60 21.80
N ALA A 477 -19.52 50.00 20.73
CA ALA A 477 -20.95 49.88 20.56
C ALA A 477 -21.28 49.28 19.18
N GLY A 478 -22.37 48.52 19.09
CA GLY A 478 -22.78 47.88 17.85
C GLY A 478 -24.17 47.29 17.94
N ASN A 479 -24.60 46.61 16.86
CA ASN A 479 -25.89 45.92 16.78
C ASN A 479 -25.87 44.49 17.33
N GLY A 480 -24.75 44.05 17.92
CA GLY A 480 -24.56 42.76 18.57
C GLY A 480 -23.19 42.68 19.23
N LEU A 481 -22.89 41.54 19.86
CA LEU A 481 -21.64 41.32 20.60
C LEU A 481 -20.40 41.45 19.68
N LEU A 482 -20.45 40.86 18.50
CA LEU A 482 -19.31 40.89 17.56
C LEU A 482 -19.05 42.30 17.03
N SER A 483 -20.10 42.97 16.56
CA SER A 483 -19.97 44.33 16.03
C SER A 483 -19.48 45.32 17.07
N SER A 484 -19.95 45.23 18.33
CA SER A 484 -19.49 46.10 19.44
C SER A 484 -18.05 45.80 19.87
N ALA A 485 -17.62 44.52 19.80
CA ALA A 485 -16.22 44.15 20.07
C ALA A 485 -15.28 44.64 18.97
N VAL A 486 -15.68 44.54 17.71
CA VAL A 486 -14.91 45.06 16.56
C VAL A 486 -14.83 46.59 16.60
N ASP A 487 -15.92 47.28 16.97
CA ASP A 487 -15.92 48.73 17.14
C ASP A 487 -14.94 49.15 18.28
N ALA A 488 -14.90 48.39 19.37
CA ALA A 488 -13.96 48.64 20.46
C ALA A 488 -12.49 48.54 20.02
N LEU A 489 -12.18 47.56 19.20
CA LEU A 489 -10.84 47.38 18.62
C LEU A 489 -10.49 48.48 17.61
N ARG A 490 -11.43 48.83 16.71
CA ARG A 490 -11.25 49.92 15.75
C ARG A 490 -10.89 51.22 16.45
N ARG A 491 -11.66 51.59 17.45
CA ARG A 491 -11.46 52.84 18.21
C ARG A 491 -10.14 52.86 18.97
N ARG A 492 -9.73 51.70 19.50
CA ARG A 492 -8.55 51.67 20.36
C ARG A 492 -7.25 51.58 19.59
N PHE A 493 -7.24 50.84 18.46
CA PHE A 493 -6.02 50.55 17.71
C PHE A 493 -5.98 51.21 16.33
N ASP A 494 -7.00 52.02 16.00
CA ASP A 494 -7.15 52.68 14.70
C ASP A 494 -6.99 51.72 13.50
N LEU A 495 -7.59 50.53 13.60
CA LEU A 495 -7.50 49.49 12.60
C LEU A 495 -8.75 49.41 11.74
N PRO A 496 -8.66 49.32 10.41
CA PRO A 496 -9.80 49.19 9.49
C PRO A 496 -10.35 47.75 9.50
N LEU A 497 -10.81 47.26 10.64
CA LEU A 497 -11.33 45.90 10.79
C LEU A 497 -12.74 45.79 10.20
N ALA A 498 -13.02 44.70 9.46
CA ALA A 498 -14.34 44.33 9.00
C ALA A 498 -14.60 42.86 9.28
N ILE A 499 -15.85 42.51 9.56
CA ILE A 499 -16.28 41.10 9.62
C ILE A 499 -16.68 40.72 8.21
N GLU A 500 -15.89 39.84 7.59
CA GLU A 500 -16.19 39.33 6.23
C GLU A 500 -17.06 38.08 6.23
N ASP A 501 -16.86 37.20 7.23
CA ASP A 501 -17.59 35.93 7.35
C ASP A 501 -17.67 35.52 8.84
N TYR A 502 -18.79 34.91 9.22
CA TYR A 502 -19.04 34.45 10.57
C TYR A 502 -19.92 33.20 10.53
N HIS A 503 -19.43 32.10 11.13
CA HIS A 503 -20.18 30.87 11.33
C HIS A 503 -20.17 30.46 12.80
N GLU A 504 -21.33 30.24 13.37
CA GLU A 504 -21.51 29.66 14.69
C GLU A 504 -21.80 28.16 14.53
N ARG A 505 -20.97 27.30 15.14
CA ARG A 505 -21.23 25.86 15.19
C ARG A 505 -21.48 25.45 16.63
N TYR A 506 -22.63 24.83 16.87
CA TYR A 506 -22.85 24.07 18.10
C TYR A 506 -22.12 22.75 17.97
N PRO A 507 -21.35 22.29 18.97
CA PRO A 507 -20.86 20.92 18.99
C PRO A 507 -22.09 19.99 18.99
N ASP A 508 -22.13 19.05 18.03
CA ASP A 508 -23.19 18.06 17.93
C ASP A 508 -23.37 17.34 19.27
N ALA A 509 -24.62 17.26 19.73
CA ALA A 509 -25.04 16.57 20.96
C ALA A 509 -24.82 15.05 20.93
N ALA A 510 -24.13 14.51 19.92
CA ALA A 510 -23.86 13.08 19.73
C ALA A 510 -22.62 12.56 20.46
N ALA A 511 -21.81 13.39 21.10
CA ALA A 511 -20.73 12.95 21.96
C ALA A 511 -21.14 13.04 23.44
N GLY A 512 -21.92 12.05 23.88
CA GLY A 512 -22.02 11.54 25.25
C GLY A 512 -22.02 12.48 26.44
N TRP A 513 -22.78 13.59 26.43
CA TRP A 513 -23.08 14.35 27.63
C TRP A 513 -24.53 14.10 28.01
N HIS A 514 -24.75 13.29 29.03
CA HIS A 514 -26.05 13.10 29.67
C HIS A 514 -26.57 14.45 30.17
N HIS A 515 -27.74 14.86 29.68
CA HIS A 515 -28.50 15.96 30.27
C HIS A 515 -28.91 15.57 31.71
N PRO A 516 -28.63 16.40 32.74
CA PRO A 516 -29.38 16.30 33.97
C PRO A 516 -30.75 16.98 33.74
N THR A 517 -31.79 16.22 33.87
CA THR A 517 -33.16 16.72 34.00
C THR A 517 -33.28 17.45 35.34
N ALA A 518 -33.43 18.79 35.32
CA ALA A 518 -34.20 19.56 36.28
C ALA A 518 -34.06 21.06 36.01
N GLU A 519 -35.15 21.76 35.91
CA GLU A 519 -35.24 23.21 36.09
C GLU A 519 -34.71 23.64 37.46
N PRO A 520 -34.01 24.73 37.64
CA PRO A 520 -34.09 26.04 37.02
C PRO A 520 -32.71 26.58 36.59
N GLY A 521 -32.55 27.09 35.41
CA GLY A 521 -31.25 27.57 34.96
C GLY A 521 -31.19 28.23 33.58
N ARG A 522 -32.19 29.01 33.19
CA ARG A 522 -32.08 29.86 31.98
C ARG A 522 -30.83 30.73 31.97
N ASP A 523 -30.38 31.17 33.14
CA ASP A 523 -29.19 32.03 33.27
C ASP A 523 -27.86 31.30 33.02
N LEU A 524 -27.75 30.01 33.34
CA LEU A 524 -26.55 29.21 33.07
C LEU A 524 -26.40 28.85 31.58
N HIS A 525 -27.51 28.68 30.89
CA HIS A 525 -27.51 28.43 29.45
C HIS A 525 -27.06 29.65 28.64
N TYR A 526 -27.50 30.83 29.02
CA TYR A 526 -27.05 32.11 28.45
C TYR A 526 -25.59 32.40 28.78
N ALA A 527 -25.10 32.06 29.95
CA ALA A 527 -23.70 32.24 30.35
C ALA A 527 -22.78 31.25 29.56
N ALA A 528 -23.21 30.00 29.34
CA ALA A 528 -22.46 29.04 28.53
C ALA A 528 -22.46 29.41 27.04
N GLN A 529 -23.57 29.92 26.51
CA GLN A 529 -23.66 30.50 25.16
C GLN A 529 -22.75 31.72 25.00
N ALA A 530 -22.75 32.63 25.94
CA ALA A 530 -21.90 33.83 25.93
C ALA A 530 -20.40 33.45 26.00
N VAL A 531 -20.01 32.43 26.80
CA VAL A 531 -18.62 31.95 26.86
C VAL A 531 -18.18 31.30 25.53
N ASN A 532 -19.06 30.56 24.87
CA ASN A 532 -18.75 29.97 23.56
C ASN A 532 -18.72 31.03 22.44
N GLN A 533 -19.63 31.98 22.46
CA GLN A 533 -19.62 33.14 21.55
C GLN A 533 -18.35 33.98 21.76
N LEU A 534 -17.86 34.12 22.97
CA LEU A 534 -16.64 34.86 23.22
C LEU A 534 -15.36 34.10 22.91
N ARG A 535 -15.35 32.78 23.04
CA ARG A 535 -14.26 31.96 22.46
C ARG A 535 -14.19 32.13 20.95
N ALA A 536 -15.32 32.16 20.25
CA ALA A 536 -15.40 32.45 18.82
C ALA A 536 -14.99 33.89 18.51
N VAL A 537 -15.45 34.89 19.30
CA VAL A 537 -15.02 36.28 19.20
C VAL A 537 -13.53 36.45 19.43
N MET A 538 -12.94 35.75 20.39
CA MET A 538 -11.50 35.79 20.64
C MET A 538 -10.68 35.18 19.54
N VAL A 539 -11.19 34.15 18.86
CA VAL A 539 -10.57 33.62 17.65
C VAL A 539 -10.66 34.64 16.52
N VAL A 540 -11.79 35.29 16.33
CA VAL A 540 -11.98 36.35 15.34
C VAL A 540 -11.13 37.59 15.65
N ILE A 541 -11.04 38.01 16.91
CA ILE A 541 -10.20 39.13 17.34
C ILE A 541 -8.72 38.79 17.15
N ARG A 542 -8.28 37.56 17.47
CA ARG A 542 -6.92 37.09 17.22
C ARG A 542 -6.61 37.03 15.75
N LEU A 543 -7.54 36.52 14.93
CA LEU A 543 -7.44 36.47 13.47
C LEU A 543 -7.41 37.87 12.85
N ALA A 544 -8.26 38.79 13.30
CA ALA A 544 -8.32 40.16 12.79
C ALA A 544 -7.05 40.95 13.13
N VAL A 545 -6.49 40.81 14.33
CA VAL A 545 -5.22 41.45 14.74
C VAL A 545 -4.02 40.82 14.01
N ALA A 546 -4.02 39.51 13.79
CA ALA A 546 -2.97 38.84 13.00
C ALA A 546 -2.98 39.24 11.53
N VAL A 547 -4.14 39.41 10.89
CA VAL A 547 -4.29 39.86 9.50
C VAL A 547 -3.95 41.35 9.34
N ALA A 548 -4.21 42.19 10.35
CA ALA A 548 -3.88 43.60 10.31
C ALA A 548 -2.37 43.92 10.48
N ILE A 549 -1.55 42.93 10.90
CA ILE A 549 -0.09 43.05 11.04
C ILE A 549 0.67 42.52 9.78
N ILE A 550 0.03 42.45 8.63
CA ILE A 550 0.72 42.10 7.36
C ILE A 550 1.67 43.24 6.97
N PRO A 551 2.96 42.93 6.60
CA PRO A 551 3.97 43.97 6.32
C PRO A 551 3.60 44.78 5.08
N GLY A 552 3.29 46.04 5.22
CA GLY A 552 3.08 47.01 4.14
C GLY A 552 2.34 48.26 4.51
N GLN A 553 1.55 48.28 5.57
CA GLN A 553 0.89 49.50 6.08
C GLN A 553 0.96 49.52 7.61
N ARG A 554 2.04 50.06 8.15
CA ARG A 554 2.13 50.40 9.59
C ARG A 554 1.68 51.83 9.82
N PRO A 555 0.75 52.07 10.76
CA PRO A 555 0.66 53.38 11.34
C PRO A 555 1.96 53.64 12.13
N ASP A 556 2.57 54.79 11.89
CA ASP A 556 3.77 55.25 12.61
C ASP A 556 3.49 55.26 14.13
N GLY A 557 4.09 54.30 14.86
CA GLY A 557 3.97 54.22 16.32
C GLY A 557 4.03 52.84 16.96
N LEU A 558 3.87 51.74 16.21
CA LEU A 558 4.12 50.38 16.70
C LEU A 558 5.53 49.93 16.30
N ILE A 559 6.46 50.18 17.18
CA ILE A 559 7.90 50.09 16.98
C ILE A 559 8.37 48.64 16.83
N ASP A 560 9.06 48.44 15.78
CA ASP A 560 10.28 47.72 15.51
C ASP A 560 10.95 46.95 16.68
N ARG A 561 10.26 45.91 17.20
CA ARG A 561 10.90 44.95 18.12
C ARG A 561 11.19 43.58 17.47
N GLN A 562 10.75 43.33 16.24
CA GLN A 562 11.16 42.12 15.53
C GLN A 562 12.61 42.15 15.00
N ASN A 563 13.21 43.32 14.88
CA ASN A 563 14.63 43.45 14.51
C ASN A 563 15.60 43.30 15.70
N VAL A 564 15.15 43.41 16.94
CA VAL A 564 15.99 43.21 18.11
C VAL A 564 16.25 41.73 18.43
N MET A 565 15.30 40.84 18.13
CA MET A 565 15.52 39.39 18.35
C MET A 565 16.39 38.70 17.28
N LYS A 566 16.57 39.30 16.10
CA LYS A 566 17.49 38.74 15.07
C LYS A 566 18.96 39.05 15.32
N GLN A 567 19.28 39.94 16.27
CA GLN A 567 20.67 40.28 16.62
C GLN A 567 21.21 39.55 17.87
N GLN A 568 20.39 38.77 18.58
CA GLN A 568 20.84 37.98 19.76
C GLN A 568 21.12 36.51 19.48
N HIS A 569 20.98 36.07 18.24
CA HIS A 569 21.38 34.72 17.78
C HIS A 569 22.27 34.80 16.52
N ARG A 570 23.39 35.51 16.66
CA ARG A 570 24.59 35.31 15.85
C ARG A 570 25.73 34.89 16.75
#